data_fb72091b324161ca547ea8b2879fc207
#
_entry.id   fb72091b324161ca547ea8b2879fc207
#
_cell.length_a   1.000
_cell.length_b   1.000
_cell.length_c   1.000
_cell.angle_alpha   90.00
_cell.angle_beta   90.00
_cell.angle_gamma   90.00
#
_symmetry.space_group_name_H-M   'P 1'
#
loop_
_entity.id
_entity.type
_entity.pdbx_description
1 polymer ?
#
loop_
_entity_poly.entity_id
_entity_poly.type
_entity_poly.pdbx_seq_one_letter_code
_entity_poly.pdbx_strand_id
1 'polypeptide(L)'
;MSTDAPTVASEPRGRALDVIRASGLADLGRGALLRVLGRDPVSELLHVVALLLAVIVIRPLLLSDIPVAHYEAPSIVASLILEDIYNLQRAAVFATPLVPRFLFLIVPTLVFYFTRRRLTWDDWEHGRSMRAAVMVVIGMMAWAGATLPYNVYFDQAHLLDRFLLVFFAAATWSTPLAAPFAARLSILLLRQANFPIGQDTFDYRAIADILVVFSAFVWLSHKKSYHPKHFLLLALAVFGSYYYATGVAKWNFGPPYSWLLENRLSNLTASAYAHGWLSFIPERWFMPLLGFARRFDVPMAAFTLFIEYGSLVAFFLRPSLTRIWILLCALLHFGIFLMSGIFFWKWLVTNLALFFWMRRGGGAEVVRAMCRNALNLAFGVAVIYFSFDRIWFSPQIGVAWYDTRFMEHYEIHVVDAKGSKYLMHPKSFAPGEVHWEQGAFCYATVGERSLTSIYGTVYDYDLFKRIEAIREPKEALALYRQAPICDNPQWRNTFDQFMLRFFGNLNRSGGFQHRWLTWIGRPTHIWLQPQGVLYDGQTPVVRVEVWRTLVLHHQNALHRLEHKRVRSLDIR
;
A
#
# COMPACT_ATOMS: atom_id res chain seq x y z
N MET A 1 -21.20 16.10 -99.93
CA MET A 1 -21.98 15.66 -98.81
C MET A 1 -21.09 15.57 -97.60
N SER A 2 -21.23 16.58 -96.76
CA SER A 2 -20.47 16.78 -95.55
C SER A 2 -21.22 16.09 -94.42
N THR A 3 -20.48 15.37 -93.56
CA THR A 3 -21.04 14.94 -92.22
C THR A 3 -20.02 15.25 -91.21
N ASP A 4 -20.26 16.36 -90.50
CA ASP A 4 -19.54 16.78 -89.31
C ASP A 4 -19.85 15.84 -88.14
N ALA A 5 -18.82 15.32 -87.44
CA ALA A 5 -18.91 14.62 -86.21
C ALA A 5 -18.62 15.59 -85.03
N PRO A 6 -19.37 15.58 -83.95
CA PRO A 6 -19.18 16.51 -82.83
C PRO A 6 -17.98 16.09 -81.96
N THR A 7 -17.11 17.05 -81.71
CA THR A 7 -16.00 16.99 -80.73
C THR A 7 -16.55 16.90 -79.31
N VAL A 8 -16.23 15.79 -78.64
CA VAL A 8 -16.49 15.63 -77.19
C VAL A 8 -15.44 16.44 -76.42
N ALA A 9 -15.91 17.47 -75.72
CA ALA A 9 -15.08 18.27 -74.84
C ALA A 9 -14.65 17.44 -73.62
N SER A 10 -13.33 17.35 -73.39
CA SER A 10 -12.73 16.76 -72.23
C SER A 10 -12.98 17.68 -71.01
N GLU A 11 -13.86 17.28 -70.11
CA GLU A 11 -14.02 17.94 -68.82
C GLU A 11 -12.77 17.75 -67.94
N PRO A 12 -12.35 18.79 -67.23
CA PRO A 12 -11.14 18.74 -66.41
C PRO A 12 -11.42 18.00 -65.11
N ARG A 13 -10.79 16.85 -64.91
CA ARG A 13 -10.74 16.06 -63.66
C ARG A 13 -10.19 16.84 -62.44
N GLY A 14 -9.76 18.09 -62.61
CA GLY A 14 -9.22 18.95 -61.53
C GLY A 14 -10.29 19.55 -60.59
N ARG A 15 -11.51 19.81 -61.07
CA ARG A 15 -12.56 20.50 -60.26
C ARG A 15 -13.18 19.64 -59.14
N ALA A 16 -13.19 18.33 -59.27
CA ALA A 16 -13.74 17.45 -58.21
C ALA A 16 -12.86 17.42 -56.94
N LEU A 17 -11.56 17.51 -57.08
CA LEU A 17 -10.63 17.54 -55.95
C LEU A 17 -10.62 18.92 -55.26
N ASP A 18 -10.82 20.01 -56.00
CA ASP A 18 -10.93 21.35 -55.45
C ASP A 18 -12.27 21.60 -54.73
N VAL A 19 -13.34 20.97 -55.20
CA VAL A 19 -14.67 21.00 -54.51
C VAL A 19 -14.62 20.21 -53.23
N ILE A 20 -13.87 19.10 -53.14
CA ILE A 20 -13.67 18.36 -51.88
C ILE A 20 -12.77 19.13 -50.92
N ARG A 21 -11.80 19.90 -51.39
CA ARG A 21 -11.00 20.81 -50.55
C ARG A 21 -11.77 22.05 -50.11
N ALA A 22 -12.70 22.56 -50.94
CA ALA A 22 -13.51 23.74 -50.59
C ALA A 22 -14.79 23.39 -49.78
N SER A 23 -15.15 22.12 -49.69
CA SER A 23 -16.44 21.71 -49.11
C SER A 23 -16.42 21.59 -47.56
N GLY A 24 -15.39 22.01 -46.86
CA GLY A 24 -15.37 21.96 -45.41
C GLY A 24 -15.56 20.54 -44.81
N LEU A 25 -15.55 19.48 -45.60
CA LEU A 25 -15.66 18.10 -45.14
C LEU A 25 -14.51 17.70 -44.24
N ALA A 26 -13.31 18.26 -44.48
CA ALA A 26 -12.17 18.10 -43.59
C ALA A 26 -12.38 18.82 -42.26
N ASP A 27 -13.02 20.00 -42.30
CA ASP A 27 -13.37 20.77 -41.09
C ASP A 27 -14.62 20.21 -40.38
N LEU A 28 -15.57 19.64 -41.12
CA LEU A 28 -16.71 18.88 -40.56
C LEU A 28 -16.21 17.58 -39.88
N GLY A 29 -15.30 16.87 -40.49
CA GLY A 29 -14.66 15.69 -39.90
C GLY A 29 -13.83 16.04 -38.66
N ARG A 30 -13.06 17.13 -38.72
CA ARG A 30 -12.30 17.67 -37.60
C ARG A 30 -13.20 18.19 -36.48
N GLY A 31 -14.26 18.93 -36.84
CA GLY A 31 -15.24 19.45 -35.88
C GLY A 31 -16.11 18.34 -35.26
N ALA A 32 -16.41 17.27 -35.99
CA ALA A 32 -17.09 16.09 -35.47
C ALA A 32 -16.15 15.25 -34.59
N LEU A 33 -14.90 15.07 -35.01
CA LEU A 33 -13.86 14.40 -34.22
C LEU A 33 -13.56 15.16 -32.91
N LEU A 34 -13.45 16.49 -32.97
CA LEU A 34 -13.26 17.35 -31.80
C LEU A 34 -14.49 17.38 -30.87
N ARG A 35 -15.70 17.24 -31.43
CA ARG A 35 -16.93 17.08 -30.62
C ARG A 35 -17.01 15.72 -29.95
N VAL A 36 -16.52 14.67 -30.60
CA VAL A 36 -16.48 13.30 -30.04
C VAL A 36 -15.32 13.13 -29.05
N LEU A 37 -14.16 13.75 -29.31
CA LEU A 37 -12.97 13.65 -28.47
C LEU A 37 -12.91 14.70 -27.32
N GLY A 38 -13.80 15.69 -27.31
CA GLY A 38 -13.77 16.79 -26.35
C GLY A 38 -12.82 17.94 -26.73
N ARG A 39 -12.71 18.94 -25.87
CA ARG A 39 -11.79 20.08 -26.07
C ARG A 39 -10.35 19.56 -26.17
N ASP A 40 -9.75 19.73 -27.32
CA ASP A 40 -8.36 19.40 -27.66
C ASP A 40 -7.76 18.20 -26.86
N PRO A 41 -7.89 16.95 -27.38
CA PRO A 41 -7.44 15.75 -26.65
C PRO A 41 -5.94 15.75 -26.35
N VAL A 42 -5.14 16.48 -27.13
CA VAL A 42 -3.69 16.62 -26.93
C VAL A 42 -3.41 17.52 -25.72
N SER A 43 -4.14 18.63 -25.59
CA SER A 43 -4.01 19.51 -24.44
C SER A 43 -4.36 18.81 -23.13
N GLU A 44 -5.40 17.98 -23.13
CA GLU A 44 -5.80 17.15 -21.98
C GLU A 44 -4.69 16.15 -21.62
N LEU A 45 -4.12 15.47 -22.60
CA LEU A 45 -2.98 14.56 -22.39
C LEU A 45 -1.78 15.28 -21.79
N LEU A 46 -1.44 16.48 -22.28
CA LEU A 46 -0.34 17.29 -21.75
C LEU A 46 -0.54 17.64 -20.26
N HIS A 47 -1.78 17.88 -19.81
CA HIS A 47 -2.07 18.11 -18.38
C HIS A 47 -1.80 16.86 -17.54
N VAL A 48 -2.18 15.67 -18.02
CA VAL A 48 -1.92 14.42 -17.30
C VAL A 48 -0.43 14.08 -17.27
N VAL A 49 0.28 14.29 -18.39
CA VAL A 49 1.75 14.13 -18.46
C VAL A 49 2.44 15.08 -17.50
N ALA A 50 2.07 16.36 -17.49
CA ALA A 50 2.64 17.35 -16.56
C ALA A 50 2.35 16.98 -15.09
N LEU A 51 1.16 16.45 -14.79
CA LEU A 51 0.84 15.95 -13.46
C LEU A 51 1.71 14.75 -13.08
N LEU A 52 1.94 13.79 -13.98
CA LEU A 52 2.82 12.66 -13.73
C LEU A 52 4.27 13.10 -13.50
N LEU A 53 4.78 14.06 -14.30
CA LEU A 53 6.12 14.62 -14.09
C LEU A 53 6.24 15.32 -12.74
N ALA A 54 5.21 16.08 -12.32
CA ALA A 54 5.17 16.66 -10.99
C ALA A 54 5.16 15.59 -9.89
N VAL A 55 4.43 14.48 -10.07
CA VAL A 55 4.45 13.33 -9.15
C VAL A 55 5.85 12.74 -9.04
N ILE A 56 6.56 12.53 -10.14
CA ILE A 56 7.93 11.99 -10.15
C ILE A 56 8.88 12.87 -9.32
N VAL A 57 8.76 14.19 -9.45
CA VAL A 57 9.61 15.16 -8.71
C VAL A 57 9.23 15.22 -7.22
N ILE A 58 7.95 15.23 -6.92
CA ILE A 58 7.42 15.45 -5.57
C ILE A 58 7.50 14.18 -4.72
N ARG A 59 7.34 13.02 -5.34
CA ARG A 59 7.25 11.73 -4.65
C ARG A 59 8.45 11.43 -3.73
N PRO A 60 9.71 11.54 -4.17
CA PRO A 60 10.86 11.33 -3.29
C PRO A 60 10.87 12.24 -2.07
N LEU A 61 10.39 13.48 -2.23
CA LEU A 61 10.35 14.47 -1.16
C LEU A 61 9.26 14.15 -0.12
N LEU A 62 8.08 13.74 -0.59
CA LEU A 62 6.97 13.37 0.29
C LEU A 62 7.16 12.01 0.97
N LEU A 63 7.86 11.08 0.31
CA LEU A 63 8.06 9.72 0.82
C LEU A 63 9.43 9.50 1.50
N SER A 64 10.29 10.50 1.60
CA SER A 64 11.58 10.37 2.29
C SER A 64 11.41 10.09 3.78
N ASP A 65 12.31 9.28 4.33
CA ASP A 65 12.35 8.95 5.76
C ASP A 65 13.09 10.02 6.58
N ILE A 66 12.86 10.03 7.89
CA ILE A 66 13.72 10.72 8.86
C ILE A 66 14.79 9.72 9.31
N PRO A 67 16.05 10.12 9.41
CA PRO A 67 17.10 9.29 9.97
C PRO A 67 16.78 8.80 11.39
N VAL A 68 17.25 7.59 11.72
CA VAL A 68 17.01 6.96 13.04
C VAL A 68 17.50 7.82 14.22
N ALA A 69 18.54 8.64 14.01
CA ALA A 69 19.04 9.57 15.03
C ALA A 69 17.95 10.54 15.57
N HIS A 70 16.89 10.76 14.83
CA HIS A 70 15.78 11.62 15.24
C HIS A 70 14.76 10.94 16.17
N TYR A 71 14.94 9.66 16.51
CA TYR A 71 14.04 8.96 17.44
C TYR A 71 14.06 9.53 18.87
N GLU A 72 15.10 10.25 19.24
CA GLU A 72 15.21 10.87 20.56
C GLU A 72 14.65 12.30 20.60
N ALA A 73 14.25 12.85 19.47
CA ALA A 73 13.75 14.20 19.39
C ALA A 73 12.35 14.35 20.02
N PRO A 74 12.08 15.45 20.70
CA PRO A 74 10.77 15.70 21.33
C PRO A 74 9.65 15.88 20.31
N SER A 75 9.99 16.22 19.07
CA SER A 75 9.08 16.34 17.93
C SER A 75 9.80 15.95 16.65
N ILE A 76 9.15 15.08 15.86
CA ILE A 76 9.65 14.67 14.54
C ILE A 76 9.63 15.87 13.58
N VAL A 77 8.60 16.73 13.66
CA VAL A 77 8.48 17.96 12.85
C VAL A 77 9.60 18.95 13.18
N ALA A 78 9.89 19.16 14.47
CA ALA A 78 11.00 20.02 14.89
C ALA A 78 12.35 19.50 14.38
N SER A 79 12.60 18.21 14.46
CA SER A 79 13.80 17.57 13.94
C SER A 79 13.94 17.73 12.42
N LEU A 80 12.83 17.58 11.71
CA LEU A 80 12.79 17.75 10.25
C LEU A 80 13.11 19.20 9.84
N ILE A 81 12.58 20.18 10.55
CA ILE A 81 12.87 21.61 10.30
C ILE A 81 14.35 21.91 10.56
N LEU A 82 14.90 21.39 11.65
CA LEU A 82 16.34 21.58 11.97
C LEU A 82 17.23 20.94 10.91
N GLU A 83 16.90 19.74 10.42
CA GLU A 83 17.61 19.08 9.32
C GLU A 83 17.53 19.90 8.03
N ASP A 84 16.36 20.46 7.71
CA ASP A 84 16.18 21.30 6.52
C ASP A 84 17.01 22.58 6.60
N ILE A 85 17.06 23.24 7.76
CA ILE A 85 17.91 24.43 7.98
C ILE A 85 19.38 24.07 7.81
N TYR A 86 19.82 22.95 8.37
CA TYR A 86 21.19 22.48 8.23
C TYR A 86 21.54 22.15 6.77
N ASN A 87 20.63 21.51 6.05
CA ASN A 87 20.80 21.20 4.63
C ASN A 87 20.84 22.47 3.77
N LEU A 88 20.04 23.49 4.08
CA LEU A 88 20.12 24.80 3.43
C LEU A 88 21.47 25.48 3.61
N GLN A 89 22.00 25.47 4.84
CA GLN A 89 23.33 26.02 5.12
C GLN A 89 24.41 25.27 4.34
N ARG A 90 24.35 23.93 4.29
CA ARG A 90 25.27 23.12 3.47
C ARG A 90 25.14 23.42 1.99
N ALA A 91 23.92 23.53 1.46
CA ALA A 91 23.68 23.85 0.06
C ALA A 91 24.27 25.23 -0.31
N ALA A 92 24.14 26.23 0.58
CA ALA A 92 24.71 27.56 0.39
C ALA A 92 26.24 27.56 0.39
N VAL A 93 26.87 26.73 1.24
CA VAL A 93 28.35 26.68 1.38
C VAL A 93 28.98 25.78 0.31
N PHE A 94 28.36 24.66 -0.06
CA PHE A 94 28.97 23.63 -0.90
C PHE A 94 28.29 23.47 -2.28
N ALA A 95 27.37 24.35 -2.64
CA ALA A 95 26.56 24.26 -3.88
C ALA A 95 25.92 22.87 -4.11
N THR A 96 25.61 22.16 -3.03
CA THR A 96 24.95 20.83 -3.12
C THR A 96 23.46 21.01 -3.36
N PRO A 97 22.83 20.32 -4.32
CA PRO A 97 21.43 20.46 -4.69
C PRO A 97 20.49 19.75 -3.68
N LEU A 98 20.65 20.02 -2.38
CA LEU A 98 19.78 19.47 -1.34
C LEU A 98 18.62 20.41 -1.11
N VAL A 99 17.48 20.13 -1.73
CA VAL A 99 16.23 20.84 -1.46
C VAL A 99 15.71 20.45 -0.08
N PRO A 100 15.46 21.40 0.81
CA PRO A 100 14.91 21.11 2.15
C PRO A 100 13.57 20.38 2.05
N ARG A 101 13.46 19.26 2.74
CA ARG A 101 12.34 18.32 2.58
C ARG A 101 11.00 18.85 3.09
N PHE A 102 11.04 19.64 4.14
CA PHE A 102 9.82 20.24 4.72
C PHE A 102 9.53 21.60 4.13
N LEU A 103 10.54 22.44 3.92
CA LEU A 103 10.40 23.77 3.31
C LEU A 103 9.86 23.67 1.89
N PHE A 104 10.12 22.58 1.18
CA PHE A 104 9.54 22.30 -0.13
C PHE A 104 7.99 22.32 -0.13
N LEU A 105 7.36 21.91 0.98
CA LEU A 105 5.90 22.00 1.12
C LEU A 105 5.43 23.44 1.38
N ILE A 106 6.24 24.22 2.08
CA ILE A 106 5.92 25.60 2.47
C ILE A 106 5.97 26.52 1.26
N VAL A 107 7.00 26.39 0.40
CA VAL A 107 7.21 27.30 -0.73
C VAL A 107 6.01 27.35 -1.69
N PRO A 108 5.47 26.24 -2.24
CA PRO A 108 4.27 26.28 -3.07
C PRO A 108 3.07 26.87 -2.35
N THR A 109 2.90 26.58 -1.06
CA THR A 109 1.80 27.11 -0.25
C THR A 109 1.92 28.62 -0.07
N LEU A 110 3.13 29.13 0.17
CA LEU A 110 3.39 30.58 0.24
C LEU A 110 3.16 31.26 -1.11
N VAL A 111 3.60 30.65 -2.22
CA VAL A 111 3.33 31.16 -3.57
C VAL A 111 1.83 31.32 -3.80
N PHE A 112 1.02 30.30 -3.45
CA PHE A 112 -0.44 30.41 -3.50
C PHE A 112 -0.98 31.54 -2.61
N TYR A 113 -0.46 31.66 -1.40
CA TYR A 113 -0.88 32.71 -0.46
C TYR A 113 -0.56 34.11 -0.98
N PHE A 114 0.67 34.37 -1.44
CA PHE A 114 1.13 35.66 -1.94
C PHE A 114 0.52 36.03 -3.29
N THR A 115 0.15 35.05 -4.12
CA THR A 115 -0.58 35.31 -5.38
C THR A 115 -2.07 35.62 -5.14
N ARG A 116 -2.49 35.76 -3.88
CA ARG A 116 -3.88 36.00 -3.44
C ARG A 116 -4.89 34.95 -3.93
N ARG A 117 -4.44 33.83 -4.35
CA ARG A 117 -5.32 32.75 -4.77
C ARG A 117 -5.63 31.83 -3.59
N ARG A 118 -6.79 32.02 -2.99
CA ARG A 118 -7.36 31.01 -2.07
C ARG A 118 -7.86 29.86 -2.93
N LEU A 119 -7.15 28.74 -2.90
CA LEU A 119 -7.64 27.52 -3.51
C LEU A 119 -8.70 26.92 -2.58
N THR A 120 -9.91 26.79 -3.11
CA THR A 120 -11.05 26.16 -2.45
C THR A 120 -11.53 24.96 -3.26
N TRP A 121 -12.35 24.10 -2.66
CA TRP A 121 -12.95 22.98 -3.36
C TRP A 121 -13.88 23.40 -4.49
N ASP A 122 -14.38 24.65 -4.45
CA ASP A 122 -15.28 25.22 -5.46
C ASP A 122 -14.54 25.74 -6.70
N ASP A 123 -13.22 25.87 -6.64
CA ASP A 123 -12.40 26.24 -7.80
C ASP A 123 -12.35 25.13 -8.86
N TRP A 124 -12.72 23.90 -8.50
CA TRP A 124 -12.80 22.78 -9.41
C TRP A 124 -14.25 22.40 -9.71
N GLU A 125 -14.54 22.16 -10.97
CA GLU A 125 -15.80 21.51 -11.35
C GLU A 125 -15.96 20.19 -10.60
N HIS A 126 -17.06 20.03 -9.87
CA HIS A 126 -17.33 18.88 -8.99
C HIS A 126 -16.34 18.69 -7.79
N GLY A 127 -15.52 19.69 -7.45
CA GLY A 127 -14.55 19.60 -6.35
C GLY A 127 -15.19 19.29 -4.99
N ARG A 128 -16.38 19.81 -4.70
CA ARG A 128 -17.11 19.48 -3.45
C ARG A 128 -17.42 17.99 -3.33
N SER A 129 -17.70 17.31 -4.44
CA SER A 129 -17.94 15.86 -4.41
C SER A 129 -16.64 15.08 -4.14
N MET A 130 -15.52 15.54 -4.69
CA MET A 130 -14.18 14.95 -4.48
C MET A 130 -13.70 15.16 -3.03
N ARG A 131 -14.05 16.31 -2.41
CA ARG A 131 -13.70 16.62 -1.03
C ARG A 131 -14.01 15.48 -0.07
N ALA A 132 -15.22 14.92 -0.14
CA ALA A 132 -15.62 13.84 0.76
C ALA A 132 -14.71 12.61 0.64
N ALA A 133 -14.39 12.17 -0.58
CA ALA A 133 -13.51 11.03 -0.80
C ALA A 133 -12.07 11.29 -0.30
N VAL A 134 -11.53 12.48 -0.60
CA VAL A 134 -10.19 12.88 -0.13
C VAL A 134 -10.14 12.97 1.38
N MET A 135 -11.19 13.52 2.02
CA MET A 135 -11.28 13.62 3.48
C MET A 135 -11.34 12.26 4.17
N VAL A 136 -12.02 11.26 3.56
CA VAL A 136 -12.01 9.88 4.08
C VAL A 136 -10.58 9.33 4.06
N VAL A 137 -9.85 9.50 2.96
CA VAL A 137 -8.48 8.98 2.84
C VAL A 137 -7.51 9.71 3.78
N ILE A 138 -7.53 11.05 3.80
CA ILE A 138 -6.66 11.85 4.69
C ILE A 138 -7.01 11.61 6.15
N GLY A 139 -8.30 11.58 6.49
CA GLY A 139 -8.77 11.33 7.86
C GLY A 139 -8.36 9.94 8.35
N MET A 140 -8.47 8.93 7.50
CA MET A 140 -8.00 7.57 7.78
C MET A 140 -6.50 7.53 8.06
N MET A 141 -5.69 8.17 7.23
CA MET A 141 -4.24 8.22 7.40
C MET A 141 -3.85 9.04 8.65
N ALA A 142 -4.52 10.16 8.88
CA ALA A 142 -4.32 10.97 10.07
C ALA A 142 -4.71 10.20 11.35
N TRP A 143 -5.83 9.48 11.34
CA TRP A 143 -6.23 8.62 12.45
C TRP A 143 -5.19 7.53 12.72
N ALA A 144 -4.72 6.85 11.66
CA ALA A 144 -3.67 5.84 11.79
C ALA A 144 -2.39 6.43 12.40
N GLY A 145 -1.93 7.59 11.93
CA GLY A 145 -0.73 8.26 12.46
C GLY A 145 -0.94 8.82 13.87
N ALA A 146 -2.06 9.48 14.13
CA ALA A 146 -2.30 10.12 15.43
C ALA A 146 -2.47 9.12 16.59
N THR A 147 -2.81 7.86 16.33
CA THR A 147 -3.05 6.85 17.37
C THR A 147 -1.90 5.86 17.56
N LEU A 148 -0.71 6.12 17.00
CA LEU A 148 0.49 5.31 17.26
C LEU A 148 1.01 5.50 18.69
N PRO A 149 1.59 4.47 19.33
CA PRO A 149 2.18 4.57 20.66
C PRO A 149 3.61 5.16 20.59
N TYR A 150 3.74 6.45 20.27
CA TYR A 150 5.03 7.13 20.07
C TYR A 150 5.95 7.07 21.29
N ASN A 151 5.37 7.06 22.50
CA ASN A 151 6.15 6.98 23.73
C ASN A 151 7.06 5.74 23.79
N VAL A 152 6.62 4.60 23.27
CA VAL A 152 7.45 3.37 23.27
C VAL A 152 8.48 3.36 22.14
N TYR A 153 8.21 4.04 21.03
CA TYR A 153 9.14 4.14 19.92
C TYR A 153 10.18 5.25 20.12
N PHE A 154 9.77 6.42 20.64
CA PHE A 154 10.55 7.65 20.65
C PHE A 154 10.80 8.22 22.05
N ASP A 155 10.34 7.56 23.11
CA ASP A 155 10.37 8.03 24.51
C ASP A 155 9.62 9.36 24.74
N GLN A 156 8.77 9.76 23.80
CA GLN A 156 8.02 11.01 23.81
C GLN A 156 6.61 10.79 23.24
N ALA A 157 5.63 11.49 23.76
CA ALA A 157 4.24 11.38 23.28
C ALA A 157 3.99 12.06 21.92
N HIS A 158 4.93 12.86 21.43
CA HIS A 158 4.87 13.59 20.15
C HIS A 158 3.57 14.39 19.97
N LEU A 159 3.14 15.11 21.01
CA LEU A 159 1.87 15.83 21.03
C LEU A 159 1.77 16.89 19.95
N LEU A 160 2.88 17.61 19.66
CA LEU A 160 2.92 18.60 18.60
C LEU A 160 2.68 17.95 17.23
N ASP A 161 3.34 16.84 16.95
CA ASP A 161 3.20 16.15 15.67
C ASP A 161 1.77 15.64 15.47
N ARG A 162 1.15 15.06 16.52
CA ARG A 162 -0.26 14.63 16.51
C ARG A 162 -1.20 15.80 16.28
N PHE A 163 -0.98 16.92 16.99
CA PHE A 163 -1.78 18.13 16.85
C PHE A 163 -1.70 18.66 15.41
N LEU A 164 -0.49 18.84 14.87
CA LEU A 164 -0.29 19.32 13.50
C LEU A 164 -0.91 18.39 12.47
N LEU A 165 -0.77 17.07 12.64
CA LEU A 165 -1.39 16.10 11.76
C LEU A 165 -2.92 16.24 11.73
N VAL A 166 -3.56 16.28 12.89
CA VAL A 166 -5.01 16.43 13.02
C VAL A 166 -5.46 17.81 12.49
N PHE A 167 -4.69 18.86 12.81
CA PHE A 167 -4.96 20.22 12.34
C PHE A 167 -4.95 20.29 10.80
N PHE A 168 -3.89 19.81 10.14
CA PHE A 168 -3.83 19.84 8.67
C PHE A 168 -4.85 18.92 8.02
N ALA A 169 -5.14 17.77 8.60
CA ALA A 169 -6.22 16.91 8.13
C ALA A 169 -7.58 17.62 8.21
N ALA A 170 -7.89 18.28 9.32
CA ALA A 170 -9.13 19.05 9.48
C ALA A 170 -9.15 20.28 8.56
N ALA A 171 -8.04 21.02 8.44
CA ALA A 171 -7.92 22.20 7.57
C ALA A 171 -8.14 21.84 6.09
N THR A 172 -7.85 20.59 5.68
CA THR A 172 -8.12 20.10 4.32
C THR A 172 -9.62 20.17 3.97
N TRP A 173 -10.51 20.11 4.95
CA TRP A 173 -11.95 20.32 4.72
C TRP A 173 -12.25 21.70 4.10
N SER A 174 -11.55 22.72 4.56
CA SER A 174 -11.75 24.11 4.12
C SER A 174 -10.90 24.46 2.90
N THR A 175 -9.65 23.97 2.87
CA THR A 175 -8.73 24.24 1.76
C THR A 175 -7.92 22.99 1.40
N PRO A 176 -7.92 22.58 0.11
CA PRO A 176 -7.10 21.45 -0.34
C PRO A 176 -5.59 21.69 -0.19
N LEU A 177 -5.13 22.94 -0.01
CA LEU A 177 -3.72 23.28 0.23
C LEU A 177 -3.14 22.67 1.52
N ALA A 178 -3.99 22.32 2.48
CA ALA A 178 -3.56 21.65 3.71
C ALA A 178 -3.25 20.16 3.51
N ALA A 179 -3.77 19.53 2.45
CA ALA A 179 -3.63 18.10 2.19
C ALA A 179 -2.17 17.62 2.04
N PRO A 180 -1.26 18.32 1.33
CA PRO A 180 0.14 17.91 1.24
C PRO A 180 0.83 17.82 2.60
N PHE A 181 0.51 18.71 3.54
CA PHE A 181 1.06 18.68 4.90
C PHE A 181 0.52 17.48 5.70
N ALA A 182 -0.80 17.25 5.65
CA ALA A 182 -1.42 16.09 6.27
C ALA A 182 -0.86 14.78 5.69
N ALA A 183 -0.69 14.69 4.37
CA ALA A 183 -0.10 13.55 3.68
C ALA A 183 1.34 13.30 4.14
N ARG A 184 2.18 14.35 4.12
CA ARG A 184 3.58 14.24 4.55
C ARG A 184 3.71 13.77 5.99
N LEU A 185 2.99 14.38 6.91
CA LEU A 185 3.02 14.03 8.33
C LEU A 185 2.52 12.60 8.56
N SER A 186 1.41 12.20 7.92
CA SER A 186 0.89 10.84 8.03
C SER A 186 1.91 9.79 7.57
N ILE A 187 2.50 10.02 6.39
CA ILE A 187 3.48 9.09 5.79
C ILE A 187 4.71 9.01 6.68
N LEU A 188 5.24 10.15 7.10
CA LEU A 188 6.42 10.24 7.93
C LEU A 188 6.25 9.47 9.25
N LEU A 189 5.17 9.75 9.97
CA LEU A 189 4.89 9.17 11.28
C LEU A 189 4.63 7.65 11.17
N LEU A 190 3.92 7.21 10.15
CA LEU A 190 3.66 5.78 9.95
C LEU A 190 4.94 5.01 9.60
N ARG A 191 5.83 5.59 8.78
CA ARG A 191 7.08 4.94 8.39
C ARG A 191 8.09 4.82 9.53
N GLN A 192 8.12 5.79 10.44
CA GLN A 192 9.06 5.80 11.56
C GLN A 192 8.74 4.77 12.64
N ALA A 193 7.47 4.39 12.78
CA ALA A 193 7.02 3.47 13.81
C ALA A 193 6.96 2.01 13.33
N ASN A 194 7.85 1.59 12.44
CA ASN A 194 7.92 0.22 11.95
C ASN A 194 8.84 -0.66 12.81
N PHE A 195 8.55 -1.95 12.79
CA PHE A 195 9.44 -2.97 13.34
C PHE A 195 10.70 -3.04 12.46
N PRO A 196 11.93 -3.05 13.03
CA PRO A 196 13.13 -2.71 12.30
C PRO A 196 13.80 -3.84 11.51
N ILE A 197 13.32 -5.08 11.64
CA ILE A 197 13.87 -6.24 10.92
C ILE A 197 12.83 -6.81 9.96
N GLY A 198 13.28 -7.28 8.81
CA GLY A 198 12.45 -7.92 7.81
C GLY A 198 12.18 -7.09 6.57
N GLN A 199 11.12 -7.44 5.87
CA GLN A 199 10.73 -6.75 4.65
C GLN A 199 9.84 -5.55 4.96
N ASP A 200 10.16 -4.45 4.33
CA ASP A 200 9.41 -3.21 4.37
C ASP A 200 8.05 -3.36 3.66
N THR A 201 7.05 -3.87 4.37
CA THR A 201 5.70 -4.11 3.85
C THR A 201 4.76 -3.00 4.32
N PHE A 202 4.71 -1.90 3.58
CA PHE A 202 3.78 -0.83 3.89
C PHE A 202 2.41 -1.09 3.26
N ASP A 203 1.43 -1.45 4.05
CA ASP A 203 0.04 -1.61 3.64
C ASP A 203 -0.62 -0.30 3.13
N TYR A 204 0.03 0.85 3.37
CA TYR A 204 -0.43 2.18 2.95
C TYR A 204 0.33 2.75 1.75
N ARG A 205 1.28 2.02 1.16
CA ARG A 205 2.17 2.56 0.10
C ARG A 205 1.41 3.11 -1.11
N ALA A 206 0.43 2.38 -1.63
CA ALA A 206 -0.40 2.86 -2.74
C ALA A 206 -1.24 4.09 -2.35
N ILE A 207 -1.72 4.13 -1.09
CA ILE A 207 -2.49 5.27 -0.58
C ILE A 207 -1.59 6.49 -0.43
N ALA A 208 -0.34 6.29 0.01
CA ALA A 208 0.67 7.34 0.03
C ALA A 208 0.94 7.89 -1.39
N ASP A 209 1.09 7.02 -2.40
CA ASP A 209 1.25 7.44 -3.79
C ASP A 209 0.02 8.21 -4.30
N ILE A 210 -1.22 7.82 -3.93
CA ILE A 210 -2.44 8.58 -4.25
C ILE A 210 -2.42 9.97 -3.61
N LEU A 211 -1.96 10.08 -2.37
CA LEU A 211 -1.82 11.37 -1.68
C LEU A 211 -0.72 12.23 -2.32
N VAL A 212 0.34 11.64 -2.85
CA VAL A 212 1.35 12.34 -3.65
C VAL A 212 0.72 12.87 -4.94
N VAL A 213 -0.05 12.05 -5.66
CA VAL A 213 -0.79 12.48 -6.87
C VAL A 213 -1.74 13.62 -6.54
N PHE A 214 -2.47 13.53 -5.43
CA PHE A 214 -3.37 14.60 -4.99
C PHE A 214 -2.60 15.87 -4.65
N SER A 215 -1.47 15.79 -3.96
CA SER A 215 -0.62 16.93 -3.63
C SER A 215 -0.09 17.63 -4.89
N ALA A 216 0.39 16.86 -5.87
CA ALA A 216 0.82 17.39 -7.16
C ALA A 216 -0.33 18.07 -7.92
N PHE A 217 -1.52 17.45 -7.91
CA PHE A 217 -2.73 18.01 -8.50
C PHE A 217 -3.11 19.35 -7.84
N VAL A 218 -3.10 19.43 -6.51
CA VAL A 218 -3.37 20.67 -5.77
C VAL A 218 -2.40 21.77 -6.20
N TRP A 219 -1.10 21.49 -6.25
CA TRP A 219 -0.10 22.50 -6.60
C TRP A 219 -0.16 22.96 -8.06
N LEU A 220 -0.52 22.08 -8.98
CA LEU A 220 -0.70 22.44 -10.38
C LEU A 220 -2.03 23.17 -10.65
N SER A 221 -2.99 23.08 -9.74
CA SER A 221 -4.32 23.68 -9.88
C SER A 221 -4.34 25.20 -9.81
N HIS A 222 -3.18 25.87 -9.61
CA HIS A 222 -3.06 27.30 -9.82
C HIS A 222 -3.44 27.71 -11.26
N LYS A 223 -3.32 26.79 -12.21
CA LYS A 223 -3.85 26.92 -13.58
C LYS A 223 -5.26 26.33 -13.59
N LYS A 224 -6.28 27.13 -13.93
CA LYS A 224 -7.69 26.71 -14.01
C LYS A 224 -7.98 25.54 -14.97
N SER A 225 -6.97 25.09 -15.72
CA SER A 225 -7.07 24.00 -16.68
C SER A 225 -7.02 22.60 -16.05
N TYR A 226 -6.64 22.48 -14.76
CA TYR A 226 -6.63 21.21 -14.06
C TYR A 226 -8.01 20.87 -13.49
N HIS A 227 -8.50 19.67 -13.80
CA HIS A 227 -9.82 19.17 -13.39
C HIS A 227 -9.70 17.86 -12.60
N PRO A 228 -10.67 17.55 -11.72
CA PRO A 228 -10.68 16.31 -10.91
C PRO A 228 -10.51 15.02 -11.71
N LYS A 229 -10.87 15.00 -13.01
CA LYS A 229 -10.65 13.85 -13.90
C LYS A 229 -9.17 13.50 -14.09
N HIS A 230 -8.26 14.50 -14.10
CA HIS A 230 -6.82 14.26 -14.23
C HIS A 230 -6.26 13.60 -12.96
N PHE A 231 -6.70 14.08 -11.78
CA PHE A 231 -6.40 13.40 -10.52
C PHE A 231 -6.92 11.97 -10.50
N LEU A 232 -8.20 11.77 -10.84
CA LEU A 232 -8.83 10.45 -10.83
C LEU A 232 -8.10 9.47 -11.75
N LEU A 233 -7.73 9.91 -12.97
CA LEU A 233 -6.99 9.08 -13.92
C LEU A 233 -5.69 8.54 -13.30
N LEU A 234 -4.86 9.41 -12.72
CA LEU A 234 -3.61 8.97 -12.10
C LEU A 234 -3.82 8.22 -10.79
N ALA A 235 -4.82 8.55 -9.99
CA ALA A 235 -5.15 7.77 -8.79
C ALA A 235 -5.55 6.34 -9.14
N LEU A 236 -6.34 6.16 -10.21
CA LEU A 236 -6.69 4.83 -10.73
C LEU A 236 -5.47 4.13 -11.37
N ALA A 237 -4.57 4.89 -12.01
CA ALA A 237 -3.32 4.33 -12.52
C ALA A 237 -2.40 3.85 -11.38
N VAL A 238 -2.37 4.56 -10.23
CA VAL A 238 -1.66 4.05 -9.03
C VAL A 238 -2.24 2.71 -8.60
N PHE A 239 -3.56 2.62 -8.38
CA PHE A 239 -4.17 1.34 -8.00
C PHE A 239 -3.91 0.25 -9.04
N GLY A 240 -4.14 0.56 -10.32
CA GLY A 240 -3.87 -0.38 -11.40
C GLY A 240 -2.43 -0.89 -11.40
N SER A 241 -1.46 -0.01 -11.14
CA SER A 241 -0.04 -0.37 -11.05
C SER A 241 0.24 -1.37 -9.94
N TYR A 242 -0.34 -1.17 -8.77
CA TYR A 242 -0.15 -2.09 -7.63
C TYR A 242 -0.82 -3.44 -7.87
N TYR A 243 -2.04 -3.48 -8.38
CA TYR A 243 -2.71 -4.74 -8.71
C TYR A 243 -2.04 -5.47 -9.87
N TYR A 244 -1.77 -4.77 -10.96
CA TYR A 244 -1.15 -5.37 -12.15
C TYR A 244 0.23 -5.96 -11.86
N ALA A 245 1.08 -5.23 -11.13
CA ALA A 245 2.41 -5.72 -10.76
C ALA A 245 2.36 -7.00 -9.92
N THR A 246 1.40 -7.12 -9.00
CA THR A 246 1.21 -8.34 -8.20
C THR A 246 0.70 -9.51 -9.06
N GLY A 247 -0.18 -9.25 -10.02
CA GLY A 247 -0.64 -10.24 -10.99
C GLY A 247 0.51 -10.77 -11.86
N VAL A 248 1.30 -9.86 -12.43
CA VAL A 248 2.48 -10.22 -13.24
C VAL A 248 3.48 -11.03 -12.41
N ALA A 249 3.73 -10.64 -11.16
CA ALA A 249 4.62 -11.38 -10.27
C ALA A 249 4.14 -12.82 -10.06
N LYS A 250 2.83 -13.02 -9.77
CA LYS A 250 2.25 -14.35 -9.57
C LYS A 250 2.25 -15.21 -10.84
N TRP A 251 1.95 -14.58 -11.99
CA TRP A 251 1.93 -15.29 -13.27
C TRP A 251 3.30 -15.82 -13.69
N ASN A 252 4.35 -15.03 -13.43
CA ASN A 252 5.73 -15.38 -13.75
C ASN A 252 6.43 -16.16 -12.62
N PHE A 253 5.70 -16.54 -11.57
CA PHE A 253 6.29 -17.16 -10.40
C PHE A 253 6.38 -18.69 -10.57
N GLY A 254 7.61 -19.20 -10.64
CA GLY A 254 7.89 -20.62 -10.84
C GLY A 254 7.58 -21.12 -12.27
N PRO A 255 7.36 -22.43 -12.43
CA PRO A 255 6.95 -23.00 -13.71
C PRO A 255 5.65 -22.43 -14.25
N PRO A 256 5.41 -22.44 -15.57
CA PRO A 256 4.20 -21.89 -16.17
C PRO A 256 2.92 -22.39 -15.49
N TYR A 257 2.04 -21.46 -15.12
CA TYR A 257 0.75 -21.71 -14.46
C TYR A 257 0.81 -22.36 -13.08
N SER A 258 1.99 -22.63 -12.51
CA SER A 258 2.12 -23.33 -11.22
C SER A 258 1.46 -22.56 -10.08
N TRP A 259 1.58 -21.24 -10.04
CA TRP A 259 0.91 -20.44 -9.02
C TRP A 259 -0.61 -20.56 -9.10
N LEU A 260 -1.18 -20.60 -10.30
CA LEU A 260 -2.62 -20.76 -10.52
C LEU A 260 -3.13 -22.14 -10.17
N LEU A 261 -2.42 -23.19 -10.59
CA LEU A 261 -2.93 -24.55 -10.57
C LEU A 261 -2.49 -25.35 -9.34
N GLU A 262 -1.33 -25.02 -8.77
CA GLU A 262 -0.71 -25.81 -7.73
C GLU A 262 -0.66 -25.10 -6.37
N ASN A 263 -0.65 -23.75 -6.33
CA ASN A 263 -0.69 -23.05 -5.06
C ASN A 263 -1.97 -23.35 -4.29
N ARG A 264 -1.86 -23.51 -2.97
CA ARG A 264 -2.95 -23.90 -2.09
C ARG A 264 -3.30 -22.76 -1.13
N LEU A 265 -4.14 -21.83 -1.58
CA LEU A 265 -4.58 -20.69 -0.76
C LEU A 265 -5.23 -21.14 0.56
N SER A 266 -5.82 -22.33 0.61
CA SER A 266 -6.30 -22.95 1.85
C SER A 266 -5.19 -23.20 2.88
N ASN A 267 -3.93 -23.39 2.45
CA ASN A 267 -2.80 -23.48 3.38
C ASN A 267 -2.54 -22.16 4.11
N LEU A 268 -2.73 -21.01 3.44
CA LEU A 268 -2.71 -19.70 4.09
C LEU A 268 -3.73 -19.62 5.22
N THR A 269 -4.95 -20.13 4.99
CA THR A 269 -6.01 -20.16 6.01
C THR A 269 -5.68 -21.09 7.17
N ALA A 270 -5.07 -22.26 6.88
CA ALA A 270 -4.58 -23.18 7.92
C ALA A 270 -3.49 -22.51 8.78
N SER A 271 -2.56 -21.83 8.14
CA SER A 271 -1.50 -21.10 8.83
C SER A 271 -2.07 -19.97 9.69
N ALA A 272 -2.98 -19.16 9.16
CA ALA A 272 -3.64 -18.11 9.91
C ALA A 272 -4.38 -18.66 11.15
N TYR A 273 -5.06 -19.80 11.02
CA TYR A 273 -5.72 -20.48 12.13
C TYR A 273 -4.72 -20.93 13.19
N ALA A 274 -3.60 -21.52 12.78
CA ALA A 274 -2.52 -21.90 13.70
C ALA A 274 -1.94 -20.70 14.47
N HIS A 275 -2.01 -19.50 13.87
CA HIS A 275 -1.61 -18.22 14.49
C HIS A 275 -2.73 -17.54 15.29
N GLY A 276 -3.89 -18.17 15.44
CA GLY A 276 -5.01 -17.68 16.25
C GLY A 276 -6.13 -16.98 15.48
N TRP A 277 -6.07 -16.88 14.15
CA TRP A 277 -7.21 -16.40 13.36
C TRP A 277 -8.35 -17.42 13.44
N LEU A 278 -9.58 -16.95 13.66
CA LEU A 278 -10.77 -17.80 13.83
C LEU A 278 -10.65 -18.83 14.98
N SER A 279 -9.77 -18.60 15.95
CA SER A 279 -9.53 -19.52 17.08
C SER A 279 -10.77 -19.78 17.96
N PHE A 280 -11.83 -18.96 17.80
CA PHE A 280 -13.14 -19.20 18.42
C PHE A 280 -13.89 -20.41 17.80
N ILE A 281 -13.48 -20.87 16.61
CA ILE A 281 -14.01 -22.07 15.97
C ILE A 281 -13.14 -23.25 16.42
N PRO A 282 -13.68 -24.26 17.09
CA PRO A 282 -12.91 -25.45 17.47
C PRO A 282 -12.31 -26.15 16.25
N GLU A 283 -11.10 -26.69 16.37
CA GLU A 283 -10.37 -27.35 15.27
C GLU A 283 -11.20 -28.45 14.58
N ARG A 284 -11.97 -29.22 15.33
CA ARG A 284 -12.88 -30.26 14.80
C ARG A 284 -13.93 -29.74 13.81
N TRP A 285 -14.30 -28.46 13.88
CA TRP A 285 -15.21 -27.81 12.94
C TRP A 285 -14.46 -27.05 11.84
N PHE A 286 -13.34 -26.46 12.20
CA PHE A 286 -12.52 -25.69 11.27
C PHE A 286 -11.91 -26.55 10.18
N MET A 287 -11.34 -27.71 10.52
CA MET A 287 -10.65 -28.58 9.55
C MET A 287 -11.55 -29.12 8.43
N PRO A 288 -12.79 -29.58 8.69
CA PRO A 288 -13.73 -29.92 7.61
C PRO A 288 -14.08 -28.73 6.71
N LEU A 289 -14.27 -27.52 7.27
CA LEU A 289 -14.50 -26.30 6.50
C LEU A 289 -13.31 -25.97 5.60
N LEU A 290 -12.09 -26.10 6.13
CA LEU A 290 -10.86 -25.92 5.37
C LEU A 290 -10.74 -26.95 4.23
N GLY A 291 -11.04 -28.21 4.51
CA GLY A 291 -11.10 -29.28 3.49
C GLY A 291 -12.11 -28.99 2.38
N PHE A 292 -13.24 -28.37 2.71
CA PHE A 292 -14.20 -27.89 1.73
C PHE A 292 -13.64 -26.68 0.94
N ALA A 293 -13.07 -25.70 1.61
CA ALA A 293 -12.49 -24.50 0.99
C ALA A 293 -11.38 -24.83 -0.01
N ARG A 294 -10.60 -25.90 0.26
CA ARG A 294 -9.53 -26.37 -0.63
C ARG A 294 -10.01 -26.71 -2.05
N ARG A 295 -11.30 -27.06 -2.24
CA ARG A 295 -11.87 -27.30 -3.57
C ARG A 295 -11.96 -26.02 -4.42
N PHE A 296 -11.85 -24.87 -3.78
CA PHE A 296 -11.93 -23.55 -4.40
C PHE A 296 -10.55 -22.89 -4.56
N ASP A 297 -9.44 -23.54 -4.22
CA ASP A 297 -8.10 -22.95 -4.35
C ASP A 297 -7.84 -22.41 -5.76
N VAL A 298 -8.07 -23.22 -6.79
CA VAL A 298 -7.89 -22.82 -8.20
C VAL A 298 -8.87 -21.71 -8.62
N PRO A 299 -10.19 -21.79 -8.37
CA PRO A 299 -11.12 -20.70 -8.62
C PRO A 299 -10.73 -19.38 -7.91
N MET A 300 -10.25 -19.44 -6.66
CA MET A 300 -9.82 -18.26 -5.91
C MET A 300 -8.53 -17.67 -6.49
N ALA A 301 -7.56 -18.51 -6.86
CA ALA A 301 -6.35 -18.07 -7.54
C ALA A 301 -6.66 -17.43 -8.90
N ALA A 302 -7.56 -18.05 -9.68
CA ALA A 302 -8.02 -17.50 -10.96
C ALA A 302 -8.73 -16.14 -10.79
N PHE A 303 -9.59 -16.02 -9.78
CA PHE A 303 -10.28 -14.76 -9.46
C PHE A 303 -9.28 -13.66 -9.05
N THR A 304 -8.28 -14.00 -8.24
CA THR A 304 -7.21 -13.07 -7.85
C THR A 304 -6.46 -12.57 -9.08
N LEU A 305 -5.97 -13.47 -9.93
CA LEU A 305 -5.27 -13.11 -11.16
C LEU A 305 -6.16 -12.30 -12.11
N PHE A 306 -7.44 -12.66 -12.24
CA PHE A 306 -8.39 -11.92 -13.08
C PHE A 306 -8.50 -10.44 -12.64
N ILE A 307 -8.64 -10.18 -11.33
CA ILE A 307 -8.70 -8.82 -10.81
C ILE A 307 -7.36 -8.11 -11.00
N GLU A 308 -6.26 -8.77 -10.65
CA GLU A 308 -4.93 -8.16 -10.69
C GLU A 308 -4.53 -7.81 -12.13
N TYR A 309 -4.63 -8.73 -13.09
CA TYR A 309 -4.33 -8.46 -14.50
C TYR A 309 -5.34 -7.53 -15.16
N GLY A 310 -6.62 -7.73 -14.91
CA GLY A 310 -7.66 -6.91 -15.49
C GLY A 310 -7.58 -5.44 -15.06
N SER A 311 -6.90 -5.17 -13.94
CA SER A 311 -6.64 -3.80 -13.47
C SER A 311 -5.79 -2.97 -14.45
N LEU A 312 -5.05 -3.60 -15.38
CA LEU A 312 -4.37 -2.89 -16.45
C LEU A 312 -5.31 -2.02 -17.30
N VAL A 313 -6.49 -2.52 -17.61
CA VAL A 313 -7.41 -1.86 -18.55
C VAL A 313 -8.77 -1.52 -17.96
N ALA A 314 -9.27 -2.31 -17.01
CA ALA A 314 -10.66 -2.23 -16.54
C ALA A 314 -11.04 -0.89 -15.92
N PHE A 315 -10.08 -0.21 -15.29
CA PHE A 315 -10.27 1.12 -14.72
C PHE A 315 -10.60 2.21 -15.75
N PHE A 316 -10.30 1.97 -17.04
CA PHE A 316 -10.36 3.02 -18.05
C PHE A 316 -11.39 2.76 -19.16
N LEU A 317 -11.91 1.54 -19.28
CA LEU A 317 -12.75 1.17 -20.43
C LEU A 317 -14.11 1.87 -20.45
N ARG A 318 -14.83 1.86 -19.32
CA ARG A 318 -16.19 2.43 -19.22
C ARG A 318 -16.48 2.85 -17.78
N PRO A 319 -17.29 3.90 -17.55
CA PRO A 319 -17.61 4.37 -16.20
C PRO A 319 -18.27 3.31 -15.29
N SER A 320 -19.10 2.43 -15.87
CA SER A 320 -19.69 1.31 -15.12
C SER A 320 -18.65 0.27 -14.73
N LEU A 321 -17.76 -0.08 -15.65
CA LEU A 321 -16.72 -1.08 -15.40
C LEU A 321 -15.68 -0.56 -14.40
N THR A 322 -15.27 0.70 -14.51
CA THR A 322 -14.40 1.36 -13.51
C THR A 322 -14.95 1.19 -12.09
N ARG A 323 -16.25 1.48 -11.91
CA ARG A 323 -16.93 1.35 -10.60
C ARG A 323 -17.00 -0.09 -10.12
N ILE A 324 -17.41 -1.01 -11.00
CA ILE A 324 -17.46 -2.44 -10.67
C ILE A 324 -16.07 -2.94 -10.30
N TRP A 325 -15.05 -2.52 -11.04
CA TRP A 325 -13.67 -2.99 -10.80
C TRP A 325 -13.13 -2.54 -9.45
N ILE A 326 -13.33 -1.29 -9.06
CA ILE A 326 -12.96 -0.81 -7.72
C ILE A 326 -13.69 -1.59 -6.63
N LEU A 327 -14.97 -1.96 -6.84
CA LEU A 327 -15.69 -2.80 -5.90
C LEU A 327 -15.12 -4.22 -5.84
N LEU A 328 -14.75 -4.80 -6.98
CA LEU A 328 -14.09 -6.12 -7.02
C LEU A 328 -12.73 -6.09 -6.31
N CYS A 329 -11.96 -5.01 -6.44
CA CYS A 329 -10.73 -4.79 -5.68
C CYS A 329 -11.00 -4.73 -4.16
N ALA A 330 -12.06 -4.05 -3.73
CA ALA A 330 -12.47 -4.04 -2.33
C ALA A 330 -12.86 -5.44 -1.84
N LEU A 331 -13.61 -6.20 -2.64
CA LEU A 331 -14.01 -7.58 -2.33
C LEU A 331 -12.82 -8.53 -2.27
N LEU A 332 -11.81 -8.35 -3.14
CA LEU A 332 -10.57 -9.11 -3.08
C LEU A 332 -9.86 -8.92 -1.72
N HIS A 333 -9.67 -7.68 -1.27
CA HIS A 333 -9.06 -7.40 0.02
C HIS A 333 -9.90 -7.93 1.20
N PHE A 334 -11.21 -7.85 1.10
CA PHE A 334 -12.09 -8.43 2.10
C PHE A 334 -12.01 -9.97 2.12
N GLY A 335 -11.90 -10.61 0.96
CA GLY A 335 -11.67 -12.06 0.84
C GLY A 335 -10.35 -12.49 1.49
N ILE A 336 -9.27 -11.74 1.26
CA ILE A 336 -7.98 -11.99 1.92
C ILE A 336 -8.13 -11.92 3.45
N PHE A 337 -8.84 -10.91 3.96
CA PHE A 337 -9.12 -10.80 5.39
C PHE A 337 -9.86 -12.01 5.94
N LEU A 338 -10.92 -12.46 5.26
CA LEU A 338 -11.69 -13.62 5.71
C LEU A 338 -10.85 -14.90 5.77
N MET A 339 -9.92 -15.07 4.83
CA MET A 339 -9.09 -16.27 4.75
C MET A 339 -7.88 -16.23 5.69
N SER A 340 -7.29 -15.07 5.92
CA SER A 340 -5.97 -14.98 6.56
C SER A 340 -5.92 -14.11 7.82
N GLY A 341 -6.98 -13.36 8.12
CA GLY A 341 -6.93 -12.35 9.17
C GLY A 341 -6.07 -11.13 8.82
N ILE A 342 -5.56 -11.05 7.58
CA ILE A 342 -4.80 -9.90 7.08
C ILE A 342 -5.77 -8.85 6.57
N PHE A 343 -5.94 -7.78 7.33
CA PHE A 343 -6.95 -6.75 7.07
C PHE A 343 -6.34 -5.53 6.39
N PHE A 344 -6.32 -5.51 5.08
CA PHE A 344 -5.94 -4.34 4.27
C PHE A 344 -7.00 -3.22 4.37
N TRP A 345 -7.35 -2.82 5.59
CA TRP A 345 -8.45 -1.89 5.86
C TRP A 345 -8.29 -0.54 5.19
N LYS A 346 -7.04 -0.04 5.08
CA LYS A 346 -6.76 1.23 4.39
C LYS A 346 -7.08 1.14 2.89
N TRP A 347 -6.75 0.01 2.27
CA TRP A 347 -7.11 -0.27 0.88
C TRP A 347 -8.63 -0.40 0.72
N LEU A 348 -9.27 -1.16 1.59
CA LEU A 348 -10.71 -1.36 1.58
C LEU A 348 -11.46 -0.03 1.70
N VAL A 349 -11.10 0.81 2.70
CA VAL A 349 -11.70 2.12 2.92
C VAL A 349 -11.48 3.04 1.71
N THR A 350 -10.28 3.06 1.14
CA THR A 350 -9.96 3.91 -0.02
C THR A 350 -10.73 3.47 -1.27
N ASN A 351 -10.78 2.15 -1.55
CA ASN A 351 -11.58 1.60 -2.64
C ASN A 351 -13.07 1.94 -2.49
N LEU A 352 -13.63 1.79 -1.29
CA LEU A 352 -15.02 2.13 -1.02
C LEU A 352 -15.28 3.64 -1.13
N ALA A 353 -14.37 4.49 -0.63
CA ALA A 353 -14.49 5.93 -0.76
C ALA A 353 -14.53 6.35 -2.24
N LEU A 354 -13.64 5.80 -3.09
CA LEU A 354 -13.65 6.03 -4.53
C LEU A 354 -14.91 5.48 -5.19
N PHE A 355 -15.33 4.26 -4.85
CA PHE A 355 -16.55 3.67 -5.37
C PHE A 355 -17.78 4.54 -5.11
N PHE A 356 -17.99 4.98 -3.86
CA PHE A 356 -19.12 5.82 -3.50
C PHE A 356 -19.06 7.21 -4.14
N TRP A 357 -17.85 7.80 -4.21
CA TRP A 357 -17.66 9.06 -4.92
C TRP A 357 -18.04 8.94 -6.40
N MET A 358 -17.51 7.93 -7.09
CA MET A 358 -17.77 7.73 -8.54
C MET A 358 -19.22 7.32 -8.87
N ARG A 359 -20.02 6.93 -7.88
CA ARG A 359 -21.39 6.43 -8.10
C ARG A 359 -22.41 7.55 -8.18
N ARG A 360 -22.22 8.69 -7.51
CA ARG A 360 -23.25 9.72 -7.30
C ARG A 360 -22.76 11.12 -7.69
N GLY A 361 -23.73 11.94 -8.16
CA GLY A 361 -23.52 13.38 -8.37
C GLY A 361 -22.30 13.72 -9.23
N GLY A 362 -21.54 14.71 -8.81
CA GLY A 362 -20.37 15.20 -9.54
C GLY A 362 -19.27 14.17 -9.75
N GLY A 363 -19.09 13.20 -8.86
CA GLY A 363 -18.12 12.11 -9.05
C GLY A 363 -18.44 11.22 -10.24
N ALA A 364 -19.73 10.95 -10.50
CA ALA A 364 -20.17 10.22 -11.70
C ALA A 364 -19.87 11.00 -12.98
N GLU A 365 -19.96 12.34 -12.94
CA GLU A 365 -19.57 13.20 -14.06
C GLU A 365 -18.08 13.16 -14.32
N VAL A 366 -17.27 13.23 -13.26
CA VAL A 366 -15.80 13.14 -13.33
C VAL A 366 -15.35 11.86 -14.01
N VAL A 367 -15.92 10.69 -13.62
CA VAL A 367 -15.61 9.39 -14.26
C VAL A 367 -16.02 9.38 -15.73
N ARG A 368 -17.21 9.91 -16.05
CA ARG A 368 -17.67 10.00 -17.44
C ARG A 368 -16.74 10.89 -18.28
N ALA A 369 -16.35 12.04 -17.73
CA ALA A 369 -15.42 12.95 -18.39
C ALA A 369 -14.02 12.31 -18.59
N MET A 370 -13.54 11.55 -17.61
CA MET A 370 -12.29 10.79 -17.71
C MET A 370 -12.36 9.76 -18.86
N CYS A 371 -13.40 8.96 -18.92
CA CYS A 371 -13.54 7.89 -19.91
C CYS A 371 -13.84 8.37 -21.35
N ARG A 372 -14.05 9.68 -21.58
CA ARG A 372 -14.33 10.21 -22.93
C ARG A 372 -13.08 10.43 -23.79
N ASN A 373 -11.92 10.58 -23.19
CA ASN A 373 -10.69 10.88 -23.91
C ASN A 373 -9.83 9.61 -24.08
N ALA A 374 -9.82 9.04 -25.27
CA ALA A 374 -9.10 7.81 -25.57
C ALA A 374 -7.57 7.94 -25.37
N LEU A 375 -6.98 9.13 -25.62
CA LEU A 375 -5.54 9.35 -25.39
C LEU A 375 -5.19 9.29 -23.92
N ASN A 376 -6.01 9.89 -23.06
CA ASN A 376 -5.83 9.81 -21.61
C ASN A 376 -5.99 8.37 -21.10
N LEU A 377 -6.93 7.62 -21.64
CA LEU A 377 -7.12 6.21 -21.29
C LEU A 377 -5.92 5.37 -21.70
N ALA A 378 -5.45 5.54 -22.94
CA ALA A 378 -4.23 4.87 -23.43
C ALA A 378 -3.01 5.22 -22.57
N PHE A 379 -2.88 6.49 -22.18
CA PHE A 379 -1.82 6.93 -21.29
C PHE A 379 -1.93 6.31 -19.90
N GLY A 380 -3.13 6.23 -19.32
CA GLY A 380 -3.35 5.55 -18.04
C GLY A 380 -2.94 4.08 -18.08
N VAL A 381 -3.29 3.35 -19.15
CA VAL A 381 -2.85 1.97 -19.38
C VAL A 381 -1.32 1.90 -19.49
N ALA A 382 -0.69 2.81 -20.26
CA ALA A 382 0.76 2.86 -20.38
C ALA A 382 1.45 3.14 -19.02
N VAL A 383 0.90 4.05 -18.20
CA VAL A 383 1.41 4.31 -16.86
C VAL A 383 1.38 3.06 -15.99
N ILE A 384 0.29 2.29 -16.02
CA ILE A 384 0.20 1.02 -15.29
C ILE A 384 1.22 0.01 -15.81
N TYR A 385 1.28 -0.20 -17.11
CA TYR A 385 2.17 -1.18 -17.73
C TYR A 385 3.64 -0.93 -17.40
N PHE A 386 4.10 0.32 -17.59
CA PHE A 386 5.50 0.69 -17.33
C PHE A 386 5.83 0.91 -15.84
N SER A 387 4.86 0.91 -14.94
CA SER A 387 5.13 1.01 -13.50
C SER A 387 5.76 -0.27 -12.93
N PHE A 388 5.66 -1.39 -13.62
CA PHE A 388 6.32 -2.64 -13.23
C PHE A 388 7.84 -2.44 -13.08
N ASP A 389 8.46 -1.62 -13.92
CA ASP A 389 9.88 -1.26 -13.86
C ASP A 389 10.20 -0.19 -12.79
N ARG A 390 9.23 0.18 -11.96
CA ARG A 390 9.35 1.19 -10.87
C ARG A 390 9.74 2.59 -11.34
N ILE A 391 9.38 2.96 -12.56
CA ILE A 391 9.76 4.25 -13.15
C ILE A 391 9.15 5.42 -12.37
N TRP A 392 7.85 5.35 -12.01
CA TRP A 392 7.14 6.44 -11.31
C TRP A 392 6.46 6.03 -10.02
N PHE A 393 5.98 4.80 -9.89
CA PHE A 393 5.48 4.20 -8.65
C PHE A 393 6.38 3.04 -8.25
N SER A 394 6.28 2.58 -7.01
CA SER A 394 7.04 1.41 -6.54
C SER A 394 6.09 0.33 -6.05
N PRO A 395 5.32 -0.32 -6.95
CA PRO A 395 4.45 -1.40 -6.54
C PRO A 395 5.27 -2.54 -5.94
N GLN A 396 4.67 -3.24 -4.99
CA GLN A 396 5.26 -4.42 -4.38
C GLN A 396 5.19 -5.59 -5.36
N ILE A 397 6.33 -5.98 -5.93
CA ILE A 397 6.42 -7.14 -6.83
C ILE A 397 6.74 -8.44 -6.07
N GLY A 398 7.16 -8.37 -4.80
CA GLY A 398 7.54 -9.53 -3.97
C GLY A 398 6.36 -10.20 -3.26
N VAL A 399 5.12 -10.06 -3.75
CA VAL A 399 3.91 -10.67 -3.17
C VAL A 399 3.47 -11.95 -3.89
N ALA A 400 4.40 -12.60 -4.59
CA ALA A 400 4.21 -13.92 -5.18
C ALA A 400 5.01 -14.95 -4.39
N TRP A 401 4.35 -15.99 -3.91
CA TRP A 401 4.89 -17.10 -3.15
C TRP A 401 3.97 -18.31 -3.26
N TYR A 402 4.43 -19.47 -2.80
CA TYR A 402 3.59 -20.65 -2.61
C TYR A 402 3.22 -20.80 -1.14
N ASP A 403 1.94 -21.07 -0.87
CA ASP A 403 1.40 -21.35 0.47
C ASP A 403 1.56 -22.83 0.78
N THR A 404 2.33 -23.17 1.81
CA THR A 404 2.66 -24.55 2.16
C THR A 404 1.95 -25.04 3.42
N ARG A 405 2.01 -26.34 3.64
CA ARG A 405 1.49 -27.00 4.84
C ARG A 405 2.40 -26.92 6.06
N PHE A 406 3.65 -26.49 5.88
CA PHE A 406 4.62 -26.34 6.95
C PHE A 406 4.70 -24.86 7.37
N MET A 407 4.62 -24.61 8.65
CA MET A 407 4.53 -23.24 9.21
C MET A 407 5.56 -23.05 10.29
N GLU A 408 6.29 -21.95 10.20
CA GLU A 408 7.13 -21.43 11.26
C GLU A 408 6.43 -20.21 11.90
N HIS A 409 6.24 -20.31 13.19
CA HIS A 409 5.51 -19.30 13.97
C HIS A 409 6.40 -18.80 15.10
N TYR A 410 6.49 -17.47 15.24
CA TYR A 410 7.26 -16.82 16.29
C TYR A 410 6.34 -16.05 17.22
N GLU A 411 6.57 -16.20 18.52
CA GLU A 411 5.88 -15.50 19.58
C GLU A 411 6.88 -14.71 20.42
N ILE A 412 6.53 -13.48 20.76
CA ILE A 412 7.29 -12.65 21.68
C ILE A 412 6.61 -12.70 23.03
N HIS A 413 7.32 -13.21 24.03
CA HIS A 413 6.89 -13.24 25.40
C HIS A 413 7.68 -12.24 26.24
N VAL A 414 7.03 -11.66 27.23
CA VAL A 414 7.68 -10.80 28.23
C VAL A 414 7.58 -11.43 29.61
N VAL A 415 8.61 -11.21 30.40
CA VAL A 415 8.64 -11.63 31.80
C VAL A 415 8.72 -10.36 32.64
N ASP A 416 7.83 -10.23 33.62
CA ASP A 416 7.81 -9.11 34.54
C ASP A 416 8.79 -9.31 35.73
N ALA A 417 8.92 -8.29 36.57
CA ALA A 417 9.78 -8.32 37.75
C ALA A 417 9.39 -9.39 38.78
N LYS A 418 8.16 -9.94 38.71
CA LYS A 418 7.68 -11.02 39.57
C LYS A 418 7.93 -12.41 38.99
N GLY A 419 8.49 -12.47 37.77
CA GLY A 419 8.71 -13.71 37.03
C GLY A 419 7.47 -14.22 36.27
N SER A 420 6.37 -13.47 36.24
CA SER A 420 5.18 -13.83 35.47
C SER A 420 5.44 -13.64 33.98
N LYS A 421 4.99 -14.61 33.18
CA LYS A 421 5.19 -14.63 31.74
C LYS A 421 3.89 -14.28 31.01
N TYR A 422 4.01 -13.35 30.07
CA TYR A 422 2.89 -12.87 29.25
C TYR A 422 3.25 -12.93 27.78
N LEU A 423 2.26 -13.11 26.93
CA LEU A 423 2.40 -13.07 25.49
C LEU A 423 2.19 -11.64 24.98
N MET A 424 3.08 -11.16 24.14
CA MET A 424 2.92 -9.87 23.46
C MET A 424 1.94 -10.00 22.32
N HIS A 425 0.92 -9.15 22.31
CA HIS A 425 0.06 -9.07 21.13
C HIS A 425 0.84 -8.36 20.01
N PRO A 426 0.87 -8.93 18.78
CA PRO A 426 1.58 -8.34 17.64
C PRO A 426 1.22 -6.88 17.34
N LYS A 427 -0.03 -6.47 17.58
CA LYS A 427 -0.49 -5.06 17.45
C LYS A 427 0.26 -4.08 18.35
N SER A 428 0.97 -4.55 19.36
CA SER A 428 1.79 -3.71 20.24
C SER A 428 3.04 -3.15 19.56
N PHE A 429 3.47 -3.81 18.45
CA PHE A 429 4.59 -3.35 17.64
C PHE A 429 4.04 -2.76 16.34
N ALA A 430 4.11 -1.45 16.16
CA ALA A 430 3.60 -0.74 15.00
C ALA A 430 2.19 -1.21 14.54
N PRO A 431 1.77 -1.01 13.30
CA PRO A 431 0.43 -1.42 12.82
C PRO A 431 0.22 -2.95 12.66
N GLY A 432 1.02 -3.78 13.30
CA GLY A 432 0.91 -5.26 13.24
C GLY A 432 1.82 -5.90 12.19
N GLU A 433 2.75 -5.14 11.62
CA GLU A 433 3.69 -5.60 10.60
C GLU A 433 4.71 -6.61 11.11
N VAL A 434 4.87 -6.72 12.43
CA VAL A 434 5.72 -7.75 13.05
C VAL A 434 5.41 -9.17 12.54
N HIS A 435 4.18 -9.44 12.11
CA HIS A 435 3.83 -10.72 11.50
C HIS A 435 4.45 -10.91 10.12
N TRP A 436 4.59 -9.85 9.34
CA TRP A 436 5.27 -9.89 8.06
C TRP A 436 6.77 -10.12 8.21
N GLU A 437 7.32 -9.72 9.36
CA GLU A 437 8.72 -9.83 9.67
C GLU A 437 9.10 -11.15 10.33
N GLN A 438 8.12 -12.00 10.67
CA GLN A 438 8.36 -13.31 11.30
C GLN A 438 9.32 -14.19 10.48
N GLY A 439 9.25 -14.16 9.16
CA GLY A 439 10.21 -14.85 8.29
C GLY A 439 11.66 -14.40 8.46
N ALA A 440 11.88 -13.23 9.06
CA ALA A 440 13.20 -12.69 9.35
C ALA A 440 13.66 -12.95 10.79
N PHE A 441 12.78 -13.42 11.69
CA PHE A 441 13.14 -13.61 13.10
C PHE A 441 14.26 -14.61 13.29
N CYS A 442 14.39 -15.62 12.44
CA CYS A 442 15.51 -16.54 12.53
C CYS A 442 16.86 -15.82 12.41
N TYR A 443 16.97 -14.73 11.64
CA TYR A 443 18.18 -13.92 11.52
C TYR A 443 18.51 -13.11 12.78
N ALA A 444 17.53 -12.92 13.67
CA ALA A 444 17.74 -12.32 14.99
C ALA A 444 18.17 -13.34 16.05
N THR A 445 18.32 -14.62 15.71
CA THR A 445 18.70 -15.72 16.59
C THR A 445 20.10 -16.23 16.27
N VAL A 446 20.57 -17.26 16.99
CA VAL A 446 21.88 -17.89 16.77
C VAL A 446 21.68 -19.36 16.45
N GLY A 447 22.17 -19.80 15.28
CA GLY A 447 22.18 -21.21 14.89
C GLY A 447 20.81 -21.80 14.56
N GLU A 448 19.76 -20.97 14.49
CA GLU A 448 18.42 -21.42 14.08
C GLU A 448 18.32 -21.52 12.55
N ARG A 449 17.34 -22.28 12.08
CA ARG A 449 17.09 -22.53 10.66
C ARG A 449 15.74 -21.94 10.26
N SER A 450 15.56 -21.65 8.98
CA SER A 450 14.26 -21.33 8.41
C SER A 450 14.01 -22.14 7.16
N LEU A 451 12.84 -22.75 7.09
CA LEU A 451 12.34 -23.48 5.93
C LEU A 451 11.29 -22.66 5.18
N THR A 452 10.46 -21.94 5.91
CA THR A 452 9.37 -21.14 5.36
C THR A 452 9.44 -19.72 5.89
N SER A 453 8.83 -18.80 5.16
CA SER A 453 8.59 -17.43 5.59
C SER A 453 7.25 -17.30 6.34
N ILE A 454 6.76 -16.09 6.53
CA ILE A 454 5.48 -15.80 7.19
C ILE A 454 4.34 -16.67 6.62
N TYR A 455 3.45 -17.12 7.48
CA TYR A 455 2.29 -17.96 7.11
C TYR A 455 2.64 -19.26 6.36
N GLY A 456 3.86 -19.76 6.51
CA GLY A 456 4.28 -20.99 5.83
C GLY A 456 4.53 -20.80 4.33
N THR A 457 4.88 -19.60 3.91
CA THR A 457 5.13 -19.27 2.50
C THR A 457 6.55 -19.63 2.09
N VAL A 458 6.74 -20.03 0.83
CA VAL A 458 8.05 -20.26 0.22
C VAL A 458 8.15 -19.59 -1.14
N TYR A 459 9.38 -19.21 -1.51
CA TYR A 459 9.67 -18.55 -2.79
C TYR A 459 10.28 -19.51 -3.83
N ASP A 460 10.60 -20.74 -3.40
CA ASP A 460 11.20 -21.77 -4.24
C ASP A 460 10.18 -22.87 -4.56
N TYR A 461 10.00 -23.17 -5.85
CA TYR A 461 9.02 -24.17 -6.31
C TYR A 461 9.41 -25.59 -5.92
N ASP A 462 10.70 -25.95 -5.98
CA ASP A 462 11.15 -27.30 -5.63
C ASP A 462 10.99 -27.54 -4.12
N LEU A 463 11.27 -26.53 -3.30
CA LEU A 463 10.99 -26.59 -1.88
C LEU A 463 9.50 -26.72 -1.60
N PHE A 464 8.65 -25.97 -2.32
CA PHE A 464 7.20 -26.11 -2.25
C PHE A 464 6.78 -27.57 -2.52
N LYS A 465 7.27 -28.17 -3.62
CA LYS A 465 6.96 -29.57 -3.97
C LYS A 465 7.46 -30.55 -2.91
N ARG A 466 8.64 -30.33 -2.34
CA ARG A 466 9.18 -31.16 -1.27
C ARG A 466 8.31 -31.10 -0.02
N ILE A 467 7.82 -29.91 0.37
CA ILE A 467 6.92 -29.75 1.51
C ILE A 467 5.56 -30.42 1.23
N GLU A 468 5.00 -30.24 0.03
CA GLU A 468 3.73 -30.87 -0.34
C GLU A 468 3.82 -32.40 -0.44
N ALA A 469 5.01 -32.95 -0.67
CA ALA A 469 5.24 -34.41 -0.72
C ALA A 469 5.36 -35.08 0.66
N ILE A 470 5.48 -34.34 1.76
CA ILE A 470 5.59 -34.86 3.13
C ILE A 470 4.38 -35.77 3.45
N ARG A 471 4.66 -36.99 3.90
CA ARG A 471 3.63 -37.97 4.27
C ARG A 471 3.48 -38.17 5.77
N GLU A 472 4.54 -37.87 6.52
CA GLU A 472 4.57 -38.01 7.97
C GLU A 472 5.22 -36.82 8.67
N PRO A 473 4.80 -36.46 9.90
CA PRO A 473 5.40 -35.37 10.66
C PRO A 473 6.92 -35.47 10.86
N LYS A 474 7.47 -36.66 10.91
CA LYS A 474 8.94 -36.90 11.03
C LYS A 474 9.70 -36.37 9.80
N GLU A 475 9.13 -36.54 8.59
CA GLU A 475 9.75 -36.06 7.35
C GLU A 475 9.84 -34.54 7.34
N ALA A 476 8.83 -33.86 7.88
CA ALA A 476 8.83 -32.40 8.02
C ALA A 476 10.00 -31.91 8.90
N LEU A 477 10.22 -32.56 10.04
CA LEU A 477 11.36 -32.25 10.90
C LEU A 477 12.70 -32.59 10.24
N ALA A 478 12.78 -33.67 9.49
CA ALA A 478 13.98 -34.03 8.74
C ALA A 478 14.30 -32.99 7.66
N LEU A 479 13.28 -32.52 6.94
CA LEU A 479 13.41 -31.46 5.95
C LEU A 479 13.84 -30.14 6.60
N TYR A 480 13.21 -29.76 7.71
CA TYR A 480 13.58 -28.56 8.47
C TYR A 480 15.05 -28.59 8.95
N ARG A 481 15.54 -29.73 9.43
CA ARG A 481 16.94 -29.89 9.85
C ARG A 481 17.96 -29.75 8.71
N GLN A 482 17.52 -29.83 7.45
CA GLN A 482 18.34 -29.59 6.26
C GLN A 482 18.25 -28.14 5.78
N ALA A 483 17.31 -27.33 6.30
CA ALA A 483 17.16 -25.95 5.92
C ALA A 483 18.42 -25.13 6.27
N PRO A 484 18.69 -24.03 5.55
CA PRO A 484 19.84 -23.18 5.82
C PRO A 484 19.77 -22.57 7.23
N ILE A 485 20.92 -22.43 7.84
CA ILE A 485 21.06 -21.72 9.11
C ILE A 485 20.91 -20.24 8.82
N CYS A 486 20.04 -19.57 9.57
CA CYS A 486 19.94 -18.12 9.58
C CYS A 486 21.00 -17.56 10.52
N ASP A 487 21.88 -16.72 10.01
CA ASP A 487 22.78 -15.92 10.83
C ASP A 487 22.98 -14.55 10.17
N ASN A 488 22.58 -13.51 10.89
CA ASN A 488 22.80 -12.14 10.47
C ASN A 488 23.09 -11.28 11.72
N PRO A 489 24.38 -11.07 12.05
CA PRO A 489 24.77 -10.30 13.23
C PRO A 489 24.21 -8.87 13.23
N GLN A 490 24.08 -8.24 12.07
CA GLN A 490 23.52 -6.88 11.96
C GLN A 490 22.03 -6.87 12.33
N TRP A 491 21.23 -7.82 11.81
CA TRP A 491 19.81 -7.90 12.15
C TRP A 491 19.59 -8.28 13.61
N ARG A 492 20.41 -9.18 14.14
CA ARG A 492 20.39 -9.52 15.56
C ARG A 492 20.66 -8.30 16.45
N ASN A 493 21.69 -7.53 16.15
CA ASN A 493 21.98 -6.29 16.87
C ASN A 493 20.84 -5.26 16.75
N THR A 494 20.30 -5.09 15.56
CA THR A 494 19.15 -4.19 15.31
C THR A 494 17.91 -4.62 16.12
N PHE A 495 17.63 -5.92 16.16
CA PHE A 495 16.55 -6.48 16.97
C PHE A 495 16.76 -6.23 18.46
N ASP A 496 17.95 -6.54 18.98
CA ASP A 496 18.29 -6.35 20.40
C ASP A 496 18.16 -4.88 20.79
N GLN A 497 18.73 -3.97 20.01
CA GLN A 497 18.64 -2.52 20.26
C GLN A 497 17.20 -2.00 20.23
N PHE A 498 16.39 -2.50 19.28
CA PHE A 498 14.98 -2.15 19.23
C PHE A 498 14.25 -2.62 20.49
N MET A 499 14.40 -3.88 20.88
CA MET A 499 13.74 -4.45 22.07
C MET A 499 14.16 -3.74 23.35
N LEU A 500 15.44 -3.49 23.52
CA LEU A 500 15.95 -2.74 24.69
C LEU A 500 15.35 -1.35 24.77
N ARG A 501 15.34 -0.62 23.66
CA ARG A 501 14.75 0.73 23.60
C ARG A 501 13.23 0.69 23.81
N PHE A 502 12.52 -0.18 23.08
CA PHE A 502 11.06 -0.27 23.14
C PHE A 502 10.57 -0.58 24.57
N PHE A 503 11.10 -1.62 25.19
CA PHE A 503 10.68 -2.00 26.54
C PHE A 503 11.26 -1.09 27.62
N GLY A 504 12.45 -0.52 27.42
CA GLY A 504 12.97 0.54 28.28
C GLY A 504 12.06 1.77 28.29
N ASN A 505 11.61 2.22 27.12
CA ASN A 505 10.65 3.34 26.99
C ASN A 505 9.29 2.97 27.62
N LEU A 506 8.81 1.76 27.36
CA LEU A 506 7.55 1.26 27.91
C LEU A 506 7.58 1.27 29.44
N ASN A 507 8.67 0.76 30.05
CA ASN A 507 8.86 0.75 31.49
C ASN A 507 8.88 2.17 32.08
N ARG A 508 9.58 3.12 31.41
CA ARG A 508 9.63 4.52 31.86
C ARG A 508 8.30 5.25 31.72
N SER A 509 7.58 4.98 30.64
CA SER A 509 6.29 5.66 30.36
C SER A 509 5.10 5.09 31.13
N GLY A 510 5.27 3.96 31.82
CA GLY A 510 4.21 3.31 32.57
C GLY A 510 3.08 2.73 31.72
N GLY A 511 3.35 2.40 30.46
CA GLY A 511 2.38 1.77 29.57
C GLY A 511 2.49 2.16 28.11
N PHE A 512 1.67 1.52 27.24
CA PHE A 512 1.73 1.72 25.79
C PHE A 512 1.28 3.11 25.35
N GLN A 513 0.19 3.62 25.92
CA GLN A 513 -0.34 4.95 25.59
C GLN A 513 -1.44 5.37 26.54
N HIS A 514 -1.82 6.64 26.48
CA HIS A 514 -2.93 7.16 27.27
C HIS A 514 -4.22 6.37 27.03
N ARG A 515 -4.95 6.10 28.08
CA ARG A 515 -6.15 5.26 28.11
C ARG A 515 -7.21 5.66 27.08
N TRP A 516 -7.37 6.97 26.84
CA TRP A 516 -8.32 7.48 25.85
C TRP A 516 -7.88 7.21 24.40
N LEU A 517 -6.57 7.15 24.11
CA LEU A 517 -6.06 6.81 22.77
C LEU A 517 -6.27 5.32 22.45
N THR A 518 -6.23 4.44 23.45
CA THR A 518 -6.54 3.02 23.23
C THR A 518 -8.01 2.83 22.86
N TRP A 519 -8.90 3.66 23.42
CA TRP A 519 -10.33 3.58 23.15
C TRP A 519 -10.70 3.98 21.71
N ILE A 520 -10.00 4.94 21.12
CA ILE A 520 -10.18 5.37 19.72
C ILE A 520 -9.15 4.74 18.77
N GLY A 521 -8.49 3.66 19.20
CA GLY A 521 -7.43 2.99 18.43
C GLY A 521 -7.90 2.56 17.03
N ARG A 522 -7.00 2.67 16.06
CA ARG A 522 -7.24 2.21 14.71
C ARG A 522 -7.32 0.69 14.62
N PRO A 523 -7.95 0.11 13.58
CA PRO A 523 -7.86 -1.31 13.27
C PRO A 523 -6.39 -1.73 13.07
N THR A 524 -6.05 -2.92 13.49
CA THR A 524 -4.75 -3.53 13.18
C THR A 524 -4.77 -4.07 11.75
N HIS A 525 -3.59 -4.15 11.13
CA HIS A 525 -3.44 -4.81 9.84
C HIS A 525 -3.64 -6.33 9.95
N ILE A 526 -3.23 -6.91 11.05
CA ILE A 526 -3.31 -8.36 11.30
C ILE A 526 -4.18 -8.63 12.52
N TRP A 527 -5.19 -9.49 12.34
CA TRP A 527 -6.23 -9.79 13.33
C TRP A 527 -6.03 -11.16 13.99
N LEU A 528 -4.80 -11.64 14.06
CA LEU A 528 -4.49 -12.85 14.78
C LEU A 528 -4.67 -12.63 16.28
N GLN A 529 -5.24 -13.62 16.96
CA GLN A 529 -5.45 -13.61 18.40
C GLN A 529 -4.58 -14.68 19.05
N PRO A 530 -3.35 -14.34 19.47
CA PRO A 530 -2.48 -15.28 20.14
C PRO A 530 -3.16 -15.89 21.36
N GLN A 531 -3.02 -17.20 21.55
CA GLN A 531 -3.63 -17.91 22.67
C GLN A 531 -2.69 -17.83 23.88
N GLY A 532 -3.13 -17.19 24.95
CA GLY A 532 -2.37 -17.03 26.19
C GLY A 532 -2.75 -15.79 26.98
N VAL A 533 -2.10 -15.59 28.11
CA VAL A 533 -2.27 -14.37 28.93
C VAL A 533 -1.51 -13.24 28.25
N LEU A 534 -2.24 -12.26 27.74
CA LEU A 534 -1.65 -11.13 27.05
C LEU A 534 -1.06 -10.13 28.04
N TYR A 535 0.05 -9.53 27.67
CA TYR A 535 0.66 -8.43 28.42
C TYR A 535 -0.17 -7.16 28.29
N ASP A 536 -0.52 -6.57 29.41
CA ASP A 536 -1.39 -5.39 29.52
C ASP A 536 -0.61 -4.05 29.55
N GLY A 537 0.72 -4.12 29.66
CA GLY A 537 1.59 -2.94 29.70
C GLY A 537 1.73 -2.31 31.11
N GLN A 538 1.17 -2.92 32.18
CA GLN A 538 1.14 -2.30 33.50
C GLN A 538 2.34 -2.64 34.36
N THR A 539 2.95 -3.82 34.19
CA THR A 539 4.09 -4.25 34.99
C THR A 539 5.38 -4.07 34.22
N PRO A 540 6.47 -3.61 34.89
CA PRO A 540 7.77 -3.46 34.20
C PRO A 540 8.26 -4.79 33.63
N VAL A 541 8.73 -4.76 32.38
CA VAL A 541 9.31 -5.91 31.69
C VAL A 541 10.80 -5.99 32.05
N VAL A 542 11.23 -7.14 32.56
CA VAL A 542 12.65 -7.41 32.89
C VAL A 542 13.34 -8.29 31.86
N ARG A 543 12.57 -9.07 31.09
CA ARG A 543 13.10 -9.95 30.06
C ARG A 543 12.13 -10.16 28.92
N VAL A 544 12.67 -10.22 27.70
CA VAL A 544 11.94 -10.59 26.48
C VAL A 544 12.42 -11.95 26.00
N GLU A 545 11.50 -12.82 25.64
CA GLU A 545 11.79 -14.15 25.09
C GLU A 545 11.11 -14.29 23.73
N VAL A 546 11.85 -14.80 22.75
CA VAL A 546 11.28 -15.19 21.45
C VAL A 546 11.16 -16.71 21.43
N TRP A 547 9.97 -17.17 21.16
CA TRP A 547 9.63 -18.60 21.04
C TRP A 547 9.28 -18.94 19.61
N ARG A 548 9.77 -20.07 19.12
CA ARG A 548 9.45 -20.61 17.80
C ARG A 548 8.59 -21.85 17.96
N THR A 549 7.53 -21.94 17.17
CA THR A 549 6.69 -23.13 17.02
C THR A 549 6.74 -23.60 15.57
N LEU A 550 7.01 -24.88 15.35
CA LEU A 550 6.89 -25.54 14.06
C LEU A 550 5.60 -26.33 14.02
N VAL A 551 4.80 -26.12 12.97
CA VAL A 551 3.50 -26.75 12.77
C VAL A 551 3.43 -27.35 11.38
N LEU A 552 2.83 -28.54 11.26
CA LEU A 552 2.49 -29.17 9.99
C LEU A 552 0.97 -29.37 9.91
N HIS A 553 0.34 -28.86 8.88
CA HIS A 553 -1.03 -29.21 8.53
C HIS A 553 -1.01 -30.54 7.74
N HIS A 554 -1.50 -31.61 8.35
CA HIS A 554 -1.51 -32.94 7.75
C HIS A 554 -2.74 -33.74 8.17
N GLN A 555 -3.38 -34.44 7.23
CA GLN A 555 -4.57 -35.26 7.46
C GLN A 555 -5.70 -34.55 8.23
N ASN A 556 -6.01 -33.32 7.85
CA ASN A 556 -7.01 -32.48 8.48
C ASN A 556 -6.76 -32.19 9.99
N ALA A 557 -5.49 -32.15 10.40
CA ALA A 557 -5.09 -31.78 11.75
C ALA A 557 -3.83 -30.91 11.72
N LEU A 558 -3.65 -30.10 12.76
CA LEU A 558 -2.44 -29.32 13.00
C LEU A 558 -1.52 -30.09 13.96
N HIS A 559 -0.39 -30.53 13.46
CA HIS A 559 0.62 -31.23 14.23
C HIS A 559 1.69 -30.26 14.70
N ARG A 560 1.75 -29.96 15.99
CA ARG A 560 2.85 -29.20 16.59
C ARG A 560 4.09 -30.12 16.64
N LEU A 561 5.11 -29.78 15.86
CA LEU A 561 6.34 -30.57 15.73
C LEU A 561 7.38 -30.18 16.76
N GLU A 562 7.49 -28.89 17.05
CA GLU A 562 8.43 -28.33 18.02
C GLU A 562 7.89 -27.02 18.60
N HIS A 563 8.23 -26.74 19.86
CA HIS A 563 8.01 -25.46 20.51
C HIS A 563 9.23 -25.15 21.39
N LYS A 564 10.00 -24.10 21.05
CA LYS A 564 11.30 -23.84 21.63
C LYS A 564 11.55 -22.36 21.82
N ARG A 565 12.15 -21.98 22.96
CA ARG A 565 12.71 -20.63 23.14
C ARG A 565 14.00 -20.51 22.32
N VAL A 566 14.04 -19.54 21.41
CA VAL A 566 15.15 -19.33 20.45
C VAL A 566 15.95 -18.09 20.76
N ARG A 567 15.40 -17.15 21.54
CA ARG A 567 16.10 -15.94 22.00
C ARG A 567 15.64 -15.54 23.40
N SER A 568 16.54 -14.96 24.17
CA SER A 568 16.24 -14.33 25.47
C SER A 568 17.09 -13.06 25.60
N LEU A 569 16.47 -11.96 26.03
CA LEU A 569 17.12 -10.65 26.18
C LEU A 569 16.65 -10.00 27.48
N ASP A 570 17.58 -9.68 28.37
CA ASP A 570 17.29 -8.99 29.61
C ASP A 570 17.15 -7.48 29.35
N ILE A 571 16.05 -6.92 29.85
CA ILE A 571 15.71 -5.49 29.76
C ILE A 571 16.23 -4.82 31.05
N ARG A 572 17.14 -3.88 30.90
CA ARG A 572 17.76 -3.16 32.01
C ARG A 572 17.01 -1.85 32.31
#